data_cf885f35f0122c5386ab5b30352d5c8a
#
_entry.id   cf885f35f0122c5386ab5b30352d5c8a
#
_cell.length_a   1.000
_cell.length_b   1.000
_cell.length_c   1.000
_cell.angle_alpha   90.00
_cell.angle_beta   90.00
_cell.angle_gamma   90.00
#
_symmetry.space_group_name_H-M   'P 1'
#
loop_
_entity.id
_entity.type
_entity.pdbx_description
1 polymer ?
#
loop_
_entity_poly.entity_id
_entity_poly.type
_entity_poly.pdbx_seq_one_letter_code
_entity_poly.pdbx_strand_id
1 'polypeptide(L)'
;MPISNFIKRKLAMAFYLFDRDKNGVLEEEDFVQLGAAVANLQGVPAESERYRKIVAAHRGWWDAYFKGGDADGDGKITLEEYVANVDRWAATTPEPIAAAAAGNELVFDTIDANGDGTLSADEFSTYLQAYGLTDADARTAFAHLDRDKSGSISRAEFAKNMAEYYLSESRGPSEWFYGGH
;
A
#
# COMPACT_ATOMS: atom_id res chain seq x y z
N MET A 1 3.21 4.37 -22.97
CA MET A 1 2.56 3.11 -23.45
C MET A 1 1.60 2.67 -22.37
N PRO A 2 0.44 2.15 -22.69
CA PRO A 2 -0.49 1.67 -21.65
C PRO A 2 0.16 0.54 -20.83
N ILE A 3 -0.18 0.48 -19.53
CA ILE A 3 0.30 -0.57 -18.64
C ILE A 3 -0.16 -1.95 -19.12
N SER A 4 0.70 -2.95 -18.88
CA SER A 4 0.46 -4.32 -19.35
C SER A 4 -0.65 -5.03 -18.55
N ASN A 5 -1.09 -6.18 -19.07
CA ASN A 5 -2.00 -7.06 -18.34
C ASN A 5 -1.36 -7.62 -17.05
N PHE A 6 -0.03 -7.66 -16.97
CA PHE A 6 0.66 -8.06 -15.75
C PHE A 6 0.49 -7.01 -14.64
N ILE A 7 0.73 -5.74 -14.94
CA ILE A 7 0.48 -4.65 -13.99
C ILE A 7 -1.00 -4.56 -13.63
N LYS A 8 -1.91 -4.64 -14.62
CA LYS A 8 -3.37 -4.59 -14.35
C LYS A 8 -3.82 -5.65 -13.34
N ARG A 9 -3.25 -6.86 -13.38
CA ARG A 9 -3.58 -7.90 -12.38
C ARG A 9 -3.12 -7.52 -10.98
N LYS A 10 -1.89 -6.98 -10.85
CA LYS A 10 -1.39 -6.49 -9.55
C LYS A 10 -2.25 -5.36 -8.99
N LEU A 11 -2.65 -4.42 -9.85
CA LEU A 11 -3.54 -3.34 -9.47
C LEU A 11 -4.92 -3.85 -9.02
N ALA A 12 -5.50 -4.80 -9.76
CA ALA A 12 -6.77 -5.41 -9.38
C ALA A 12 -6.69 -6.08 -8.00
N MET A 13 -5.57 -6.76 -7.71
CA MET A 13 -5.37 -7.35 -6.40
C MET A 13 -5.29 -6.30 -5.30
N ALA A 14 -4.46 -5.26 -5.49
CA ALA A 14 -4.36 -4.16 -4.53
C ALA A 14 -5.72 -3.49 -4.31
N PHE A 15 -6.48 -3.27 -5.39
CA PHE A 15 -7.83 -2.73 -5.33
C PHE A 15 -8.72 -3.52 -4.37
N TYR A 16 -8.79 -4.85 -4.55
CA TYR A 16 -9.64 -5.71 -3.70
C TYR A 16 -9.13 -5.83 -2.25
N LEU A 17 -7.88 -5.54 -1.98
CA LEU A 17 -7.35 -5.46 -0.61
C LEU A 17 -7.71 -4.12 0.05
N PHE A 18 -7.77 -3.04 -0.72
CA PHE A 18 -8.19 -1.72 -0.22
C PHE A 18 -9.71 -1.63 -0.01
N ASP A 19 -10.51 -2.25 -0.87
CA ASP A 19 -11.98 -2.33 -0.76
C ASP A 19 -12.37 -3.11 0.51
N ARG A 20 -12.51 -2.38 1.63
CA ARG A 20 -12.68 -2.98 2.97
C ARG A 20 -14.06 -3.56 3.19
N ASP A 21 -15.07 -2.89 2.72
CA ASP A 21 -16.47 -3.31 2.87
C ASP A 21 -16.96 -4.22 1.73
N LYS A 22 -16.08 -4.45 0.72
CA LYS A 22 -16.35 -5.31 -0.45
C LYS A 22 -17.53 -4.82 -1.30
N ASN A 23 -17.72 -3.49 -1.37
CA ASN A 23 -18.76 -2.88 -2.17
C ASN A 23 -18.41 -2.73 -3.66
N GLY A 24 -17.16 -3.03 -4.04
CA GLY A 24 -16.65 -3.03 -5.41
C GLY A 24 -16.12 -1.67 -5.90
N VAL A 25 -16.02 -0.70 -5.03
CA VAL A 25 -15.41 0.62 -5.28
C VAL A 25 -14.47 0.99 -4.15
N LEU A 26 -13.57 1.95 -4.37
CA LEU A 26 -12.76 2.53 -3.30
C LEU A 26 -13.32 3.90 -2.93
N GLU A 27 -13.43 4.13 -1.64
CA GLU A 27 -13.88 5.38 -1.03
C GLU A 27 -12.90 5.82 0.08
N GLU A 28 -12.97 7.07 0.50
CA GLU A 28 -12.15 7.58 1.61
C GLU A 28 -12.30 6.72 2.88
N GLU A 29 -13.51 6.21 3.12
CA GLU A 29 -13.84 5.38 4.29
C GLU A 29 -13.05 4.08 4.32
N ASP A 30 -12.75 3.45 3.19
CA ASP A 30 -11.90 2.25 3.14
C ASP A 30 -10.51 2.51 3.73
N PHE A 31 -9.94 3.66 3.41
CA PHE A 31 -8.61 4.05 3.90
C PHE A 31 -8.64 4.45 5.38
N VAL A 32 -9.72 5.08 5.84
CA VAL A 32 -9.95 5.33 7.26
C VAL A 32 -10.04 4.01 8.03
N GLN A 33 -10.77 3.04 7.52
CA GLN A 33 -10.91 1.70 8.11
C GLN A 33 -9.58 0.91 8.08
N LEU A 34 -8.79 1.03 7.01
CA LEU A 34 -7.44 0.44 6.95
C LEU A 34 -6.54 1.02 8.04
N GLY A 35 -6.50 2.34 8.18
CA GLY A 35 -5.73 3.00 9.24
C GLY A 35 -6.17 2.56 10.64
N ALA A 36 -7.47 2.46 10.86
CA ALA A 36 -8.03 1.95 12.12
C ALA A 36 -7.64 0.49 12.38
N ALA A 37 -7.67 -0.36 11.34
CA ALA A 37 -7.25 -1.76 11.45
C ALA A 37 -5.77 -1.89 11.81
N VAL A 38 -4.89 -1.12 11.17
CA VAL A 38 -3.45 -1.08 11.51
C VAL A 38 -3.25 -0.67 12.97
N ALA A 39 -3.88 0.42 13.41
CA ALA A 39 -3.76 0.90 14.78
C ALA A 39 -4.27 -0.12 15.81
N ASN A 40 -5.41 -0.76 15.53
CA ASN A 40 -6.00 -1.77 16.41
C ASN A 40 -5.10 -3.02 16.52
N LEU A 41 -4.54 -3.52 15.41
CA LEU A 41 -3.64 -4.66 15.42
C LEU A 41 -2.31 -4.37 16.13
N GLN A 42 -1.87 -3.11 16.13
CA GLN A 42 -0.73 -2.64 16.92
C GLN A 42 -1.07 -2.43 18.40
N GLY A 43 -2.33 -2.64 18.83
CA GLY A 43 -2.77 -2.41 20.21
C GLY A 43 -2.80 -0.93 20.61
N VAL A 44 -2.90 -0.01 19.63
CA VAL A 44 -2.93 1.44 19.90
C VAL A 44 -4.32 1.85 20.39
N PRO A 45 -4.45 2.50 21.58
CA PRO A 45 -5.75 2.94 22.09
C PRO A 45 -6.45 3.92 21.14
N ALA A 46 -7.74 3.72 20.90
CA ALA A 46 -8.53 4.49 19.92
C ALA A 46 -8.58 6.01 20.21
N GLU A 47 -8.51 6.40 21.48
CA GLU A 47 -8.51 7.80 21.90
C GLU A 47 -7.13 8.47 21.86
N SER A 48 -6.06 7.70 21.58
CA SER A 48 -4.70 8.21 21.59
C SER A 48 -4.38 9.12 20.40
N GLU A 49 -3.38 9.99 20.56
CA GLU A 49 -2.87 10.81 19.45
C GLU A 49 -2.26 9.93 18.36
N ARG A 50 -1.57 8.82 18.72
CA ARG A 50 -0.99 7.88 17.76
C ARG A 50 -2.06 7.25 16.88
N TYR A 51 -3.19 6.82 17.44
CA TYR A 51 -4.31 6.28 16.66
C TYR A 51 -4.79 7.28 15.61
N ARG A 52 -5.03 8.53 16.03
CA ARG A 52 -5.46 9.59 15.11
C ARG A 52 -4.43 9.86 14.01
N LYS A 53 -3.13 9.82 14.33
CA LYS A 53 -2.06 9.98 13.33
C LYS A 53 -2.04 8.85 12.31
N ILE A 54 -2.19 7.59 12.73
CA ILE A 54 -2.24 6.43 11.82
C ILE A 54 -3.44 6.54 10.87
N VAL A 55 -4.63 6.84 11.40
CA VAL A 55 -5.84 7.01 10.58
C VAL A 55 -5.68 8.20 9.62
N ALA A 56 -5.17 9.32 10.10
CA ALA A 56 -4.95 10.51 9.27
C ALA A 56 -3.92 10.27 8.14
N ALA A 57 -2.88 9.46 8.39
CA ALA A 57 -1.90 9.11 7.35
C ALA A 57 -2.53 8.28 6.22
N HIS A 58 -3.37 7.30 6.57
CA HIS A 58 -4.08 6.49 5.56
C HIS A 58 -5.10 7.33 4.76
N ARG A 59 -5.82 8.22 5.43
CA ARG A 59 -6.68 9.20 4.77
C ARG A 59 -5.87 10.13 3.85
N GLY A 60 -4.71 10.62 4.29
CA GLY A 60 -3.80 11.42 3.49
C GLY A 60 -3.29 10.66 2.26
N TRP A 61 -3.15 9.34 2.36
CA TRP A 61 -2.80 8.49 1.24
C TRP A 61 -3.92 8.43 0.19
N TRP A 62 -5.19 8.31 0.62
CA TRP A 62 -6.35 8.48 -0.25
C TRP A 62 -6.32 9.82 -0.99
N ASP A 63 -6.18 10.93 -0.27
CA ASP A 63 -6.16 12.28 -0.86
C ASP A 63 -5.03 12.47 -1.88
N ALA A 64 -3.85 11.89 -1.60
CA ALA A 64 -2.67 12.08 -2.44
C ALA A 64 -2.67 11.23 -3.72
N TYR A 65 -3.19 9.99 -3.66
CA TYR A 65 -2.97 9.02 -4.74
C TYR A 65 -4.24 8.45 -5.37
N PHE A 66 -5.36 8.50 -4.68
CA PHE A 66 -6.60 7.85 -5.16
C PHE A 66 -7.64 8.85 -5.62
N LYS A 67 -7.96 9.83 -4.82
CA LYS A 67 -9.02 10.82 -5.07
C LYS A 67 -8.98 11.47 -6.45
N GLY A 68 -7.79 11.71 -7.00
CA GLY A 68 -7.61 12.23 -8.36
C GLY A 68 -7.96 11.23 -9.47
N GLY A 69 -8.29 9.99 -9.12
CA GLY A 69 -8.73 8.95 -10.03
C GLY A 69 -10.23 8.97 -10.31
N ASP A 70 -11.02 9.60 -9.43
CA ASP A 70 -12.48 9.78 -9.59
C ASP A 70 -12.74 10.66 -10.82
N ALA A 71 -13.14 10.02 -11.91
CA ALA A 71 -13.24 10.67 -13.21
C ALA A 71 -14.63 11.29 -13.45
N ASP A 72 -15.67 10.76 -12.84
CA ASP A 72 -17.04 11.24 -12.98
C ASP A 72 -17.52 12.10 -11.80
N GLY A 73 -16.73 12.17 -10.73
CA GLY A 73 -16.96 13.06 -9.58
C GLY A 73 -18.03 12.54 -8.61
N ASP A 74 -18.25 11.22 -8.59
CA ASP A 74 -19.26 10.60 -7.72
C ASP A 74 -18.72 10.30 -6.30
N GLY A 75 -17.43 10.55 -6.05
CA GLY A 75 -16.76 10.34 -4.77
C GLY A 75 -16.25 8.90 -4.58
N LYS A 76 -16.32 8.06 -5.59
CA LYS A 76 -15.93 6.66 -5.60
C LYS A 76 -14.90 6.41 -6.67
N ILE A 77 -14.20 5.31 -6.57
CA ILE A 77 -13.25 4.88 -7.59
C ILE A 77 -13.51 3.42 -7.93
N THR A 78 -13.93 3.18 -9.14
CA THR A 78 -14.06 1.84 -9.71
C THR A 78 -12.69 1.25 -10.03
N LEU A 79 -12.60 -0.06 -10.22
CA LEU A 79 -11.36 -0.70 -10.66
C LEU A 79 -10.85 -0.12 -11.99
N GLU A 80 -11.77 0.22 -12.90
CA GLU A 80 -11.41 0.81 -14.19
C GLU A 80 -10.77 2.20 -14.02
N GLU A 81 -11.33 3.06 -13.20
CA GLU A 81 -10.80 4.38 -12.88
C GLU A 81 -9.47 4.29 -12.14
N TYR A 82 -9.34 3.35 -11.19
CA TYR A 82 -8.08 3.12 -10.49
C TYR A 82 -6.95 2.74 -11.46
N VAL A 83 -7.19 1.77 -12.35
CA VAL A 83 -6.23 1.34 -13.37
C VAL A 83 -5.89 2.48 -14.32
N ALA A 84 -6.90 3.23 -14.79
CA ALA A 84 -6.71 4.38 -15.68
C ALA A 84 -5.93 5.52 -15.01
N ASN A 85 -6.14 5.74 -13.71
CA ASN A 85 -5.39 6.73 -12.94
C ASN A 85 -3.90 6.38 -12.85
N VAL A 86 -3.57 5.13 -12.53
CA VAL A 86 -2.18 4.66 -12.47
C VAL A 86 -1.52 4.72 -13.84
N ASP A 87 -2.21 4.30 -14.91
CA ASP A 87 -1.69 4.35 -16.29
C ASP A 87 -1.39 5.79 -16.72
N ARG A 88 -2.32 6.72 -16.46
CA ARG A 88 -2.15 8.15 -16.75
C ARG A 88 -0.97 8.74 -15.97
N TRP A 89 -0.91 8.46 -14.67
CA TRP A 89 0.15 8.97 -13.81
C TRP A 89 1.53 8.44 -14.25
N ALA A 90 1.65 7.15 -14.52
CA ALA A 90 2.89 6.53 -15.00
C ALA A 90 3.34 7.09 -16.36
N ALA A 91 2.39 7.41 -17.24
CA ALA A 91 2.68 7.96 -18.57
C ALA A 91 3.14 9.44 -18.53
N THR A 92 2.73 10.19 -17.51
CA THR A 92 2.98 11.64 -17.42
C THR A 92 4.08 12.02 -16.43
N THR A 93 4.48 11.07 -15.58
CA THR A 93 5.49 11.31 -14.53
C THR A 93 6.87 10.89 -15.02
N PRO A 94 7.85 11.78 -15.03
CA PRO A 94 9.25 11.39 -15.28
C PRO A 94 9.72 10.44 -14.17
N GLU A 95 10.42 9.36 -14.57
CA GLU A 95 10.94 8.35 -13.63
C GLU A 95 9.88 7.89 -12.59
N PRO A 96 8.75 7.32 -13.03
CA PRO A 96 7.60 7.09 -12.16
C PRO A 96 7.92 6.17 -10.97
N ILE A 97 8.84 5.22 -11.10
CA ILE A 97 9.26 4.37 -9.98
C ILE A 97 9.95 5.20 -8.90
N ALA A 98 10.85 6.11 -9.26
CA ALA A 98 11.53 6.97 -8.29
C ALA A 98 10.56 7.96 -7.63
N ALA A 99 9.63 8.53 -8.42
CA ALA A 99 8.61 9.43 -7.90
C ALA A 99 7.64 8.73 -6.94
N ALA A 100 7.21 7.50 -7.27
CA ALA A 100 6.37 6.70 -6.39
C ALA A 100 7.10 6.32 -5.09
N ALA A 101 8.38 5.96 -5.18
CA ALA A 101 9.18 5.64 -4.00
C ALA A 101 9.28 6.82 -3.03
N ALA A 102 9.45 8.05 -3.53
CA ALA A 102 9.53 9.25 -2.69
C ALA A 102 8.20 9.60 -1.98
N GLY A 103 7.06 9.16 -2.50
CA GLY A 103 5.74 9.47 -1.94
C GLY A 103 5.27 8.56 -0.80
N ASN A 104 5.96 7.47 -0.53
CA ASN A 104 5.47 6.41 0.37
C ASN A 104 5.90 6.54 1.84
N GLU A 105 6.46 7.68 2.24
CA GLU A 105 6.91 7.91 3.62
C GLU A 105 5.76 7.91 4.64
N LEU A 106 4.58 8.39 4.25
CA LEU A 106 3.41 8.49 5.14
C LEU A 106 2.98 7.13 5.69
N VAL A 107 2.98 6.10 4.86
CA VAL A 107 2.54 4.76 5.25
C VAL A 107 3.61 4.06 6.08
N PHE A 108 4.88 4.21 5.75
CA PHE A 108 5.98 3.58 6.48
C PHE A 108 5.95 3.92 7.97
N ASP A 109 5.79 5.19 8.33
CA ASP A 109 5.75 5.64 9.73
C ASP A 109 4.56 5.09 10.52
N THR A 110 3.51 4.65 9.83
CA THR A 110 2.38 4.00 10.50
C THR A 110 2.64 2.53 10.80
N ILE A 111 3.51 1.89 10.03
CA ILE A 111 3.91 0.49 10.19
C ILE A 111 5.02 0.37 11.23
N ASP A 112 6.01 1.24 11.18
CA ASP A 112 7.12 1.34 12.13
C ASP A 112 6.56 1.68 13.53
N ALA A 113 6.25 0.64 14.30
CA ALA A 113 5.56 0.78 15.57
C ALA A 113 6.49 1.24 16.70
N ASN A 114 7.76 0.84 16.62
CA ASN A 114 8.78 1.15 17.62
C ASN A 114 9.59 2.42 17.30
N GLY A 115 9.49 2.93 16.04
CA GLY A 115 10.14 4.16 15.59
C GLY A 115 11.65 4.01 15.35
N ASP A 116 12.13 2.79 15.05
CA ASP A 116 13.56 2.54 14.84
C ASP A 116 14.03 2.80 13.38
N GLY A 117 13.10 3.12 12.49
CA GLY A 117 13.38 3.46 11.09
C GLY A 117 13.49 2.25 10.16
N THR A 118 13.18 1.04 10.66
CA THR A 118 13.11 -0.18 9.88
C THR A 118 11.81 -0.93 10.18
N LEU A 119 11.40 -1.87 9.33
CA LEU A 119 10.26 -2.73 9.60
C LEU A 119 10.76 -4.13 9.93
N SER A 120 10.47 -4.59 11.13
CA SER A 120 10.62 -5.98 11.51
C SER A 120 9.59 -6.87 10.81
N ALA A 121 9.82 -8.19 10.81
CA ALA A 121 8.86 -9.14 10.27
C ALA A 121 7.49 -9.07 10.98
N ASP A 122 7.48 -8.77 12.28
CA ASP A 122 6.25 -8.66 13.06
C ASP A 122 5.46 -7.39 12.71
N GLU A 123 6.13 -6.24 12.54
CA GLU A 123 5.51 -4.99 12.14
C GLU A 123 4.92 -5.09 10.74
N PHE A 124 5.70 -5.63 9.79
CA PHE A 124 5.23 -5.84 8.43
C PHE A 124 4.10 -6.87 8.35
N SER A 125 4.16 -7.96 9.14
CA SER A 125 3.07 -8.93 9.22
C SER A 125 1.79 -8.27 9.78
N THR A 126 1.90 -7.50 10.86
CA THR A 126 0.77 -6.76 11.44
C THR A 126 0.11 -5.84 10.39
N TYR A 127 0.93 -5.14 9.60
CA TYR A 127 0.44 -4.30 8.51
C TYR A 127 -0.33 -5.09 7.47
N LEU A 128 0.22 -6.18 6.95
CA LEU A 128 -0.47 -6.99 5.93
C LEU A 128 -1.71 -7.71 6.47
N GLN A 129 -1.74 -8.06 7.75
CA GLN A 129 -2.94 -8.59 8.40
C GLN A 129 -4.09 -7.56 8.42
N ALA A 130 -3.78 -6.25 8.51
CA ALA A 130 -4.78 -5.21 8.38
C ALA A 130 -5.47 -5.23 6.99
N TYR A 131 -4.78 -5.71 5.96
CA TYR A 131 -5.34 -5.94 4.62
C TYR A 131 -6.01 -7.30 4.47
N GLY A 132 -6.07 -8.12 5.52
CA GLY A 132 -6.72 -9.42 5.51
C GLY A 132 -5.84 -10.60 5.10
N LEU A 133 -4.53 -10.41 4.97
CA LEU A 133 -3.59 -11.50 4.71
C LEU A 133 -3.37 -12.33 5.98
N THR A 134 -2.98 -13.60 5.81
CA THR A 134 -2.55 -14.41 6.95
C THR A 134 -1.13 -14.04 7.41
N ASP A 135 -0.79 -14.34 8.68
CA ASP A 135 0.59 -14.15 9.18
C ASP A 135 1.61 -14.92 8.32
N ALA A 136 1.27 -16.12 7.87
CA ALA A 136 2.15 -16.94 7.03
C ALA A 136 2.44 -16.28 5.67
N ASP A 137 1.41 -15.72 5.02
CA ASP A 137 1.57 -15.01 3.74
C ASP A 137 2.38 -13.72 3.93
N ALA A 138 2.12 -12.99 5.02
CA ALA A 138 2.84 -11.76 5.34
C ALA A 138 4.33 -12.02 5.61
N ARG A 139 4.67 -13.07 6.34
CA ARG A 139 6.07 -13.46 6.58
C ARG A 139 6.76 -13.95 5.31
N THR A 140 6.04 -14.63 4.44
CA THR A 140 6.55 -15.02 3.12
C THR A 140 6.84 -13.78 2.28
N ALA A 141 5.92 -12.82 2.26
CA ALA A 141 6.13 -11.53 1.59
C ALA A 141 7.36 -10.80 2.15
N PHE A 142 7.48 -10.69 3.48
CA PHE A 142 8.63 -10.08 4.14
C PHE A 142 9.96 -10.68 3.66
N ALA A 143 10.06 -12.02 3.64
CA ALA A 143 11.28 -12.71 3.23
C ALA A 143 11.70 -12.43 1.77
N HIS A 144 10.75 -12.08 0.91
CA HIS A 144 11.04 -11.65 -0.47
C HIS A 144 11.43 -10.18 -0.56
N LEU A 145 10.84 -9.33 0.28
CA LEU A 145 11.02 -7.87 0.23
C LEU A 145 12.27 -7.40 0.96
N ASP A 146 12.74 -8.13 1.96
CA ASP A 146 14.06 -7.98 2.61
C ASP A 146 15.14 -8.50 1.64
N ARG A 147 15.57 -7.63 0.72
CA ARG A 147 16.42 -8.02 -0.43
C ARG A 147 17.86 -8.27 -0.04
N ASP A 148 18.36 -7.56 0.94
CA ASP A 148 19.74 -7.68 1.44
C ASP A 148 19.87 -8.70 2.58
N LYS A 149 18.73 -9.28 3.00
CA LYS A 149 18.62 -10.28 4.07
C LYS A 149 19.15 -9.77 5.41
N SER A 150 18.93 -8.50 5.68
CA SER A 150 19.32 -7.86 6.94
C SER A 150 18.46 -8.30 8.12
N GLY A 151 17.30 -8.91 7.85
CA GLY A 151 16.29 -9.27 8.85
C GLY A 151 15.29 -8.16 9.14
N SER A 152 15.34 -7.05 8.39
CA SER A 152 14.41 -5.93 8.46
C SER A 152 14.22 -5.30 7.08
N ILE A 153 13.09 -4.64 6.85
CA ILE A 153 12.86 -3.86 5.63
C ILE A 153 13.17 -2.40 5.94
N SER A 154 14.22 -1.88 5.31
CA SER A 154 14.55 -0.45 5.41
C SER A 154 13.52 0.41 4.68
N ARG A 155 13.43 1.70 5.03
CA ARG A 155 12.58 2.68 4.37
C ARG A 155 12.80 2.73 2.85
N ALA A 156 14.06 2.63 2.43
CA ALA A 156 14.41 2.61 1.00
C ALA A 156 13.94 1.34 0.29
N GLU A 157 14.06 0.17 0.93
CA GLU A 157 13.55 -1.09 0.38
C GLU A 157 12.02 -1.11 0.31
N PHE A 158 11.35 -0.63 1.36
CA PHE A 158 9.89 -0.51 1.37
C PHE A 158 9.40 0.37 0.21
N ALA A 159 9.94 1.58 0.09
CA ALA A 159 9.59 2.52 -0.96
C ALA A 159 9.86 1.95 -2.36
N LYS A 160 11.01 1.31 -2.56
CA LYS A 160 11.36 0.67 -3.82
C LYS A 160 10.43 -0.49 -4.15
N ASN A 161 10.19 -1.39 -3.19
CA ASN A 161 9.32 -2.55 -3.40
C ASN A 161 7.88 -2.13 -3.72
N MET A 162 7.35 -1.12 -3.02
CA MET A 162 6.03 -0.57 -3.30
C MET A 162 5.96 0.03 -4.69
N ALA A 163 6.90 0.89 -5.07
CA ALA A 163 6.93 1.51 -6.39
C ALA A 163 7.04 0.47 -7.51
N GLU A 164 7.89 -0.54 -7.36
CA GLU A 164 8.04 -1.62 -8.33
C GLU A 164 6.79 -2.52 -8.40
N TYR A 165 6.08 -2.72 -7.28
CA TYR A 165 4.82 -3.45 -7.30
C TYR A 165 3.83 -2.82 -8.28
N TYR A 166 3.65 -1.50 -8.20
CA TYR A 166 2.69 -0.80 -9.04
C TYR A 166 3.13 -0.59 -10.49
N LEU A 167 4.43 -0.49 -10.75
CA LEU A 167 4.93 0.08 -12.00
C LEU A 167 5.90 -0.82 -12.76
N SER A 168 6.47 -1.86 -12.14
CA SER A 168 7.44 -2.72 -12.81
C SER A 168 6.76 -3.81 -13.62
N GLU A 169 7.18 -3.93 -14.88
CA GLU A 169 6.83 -5.05 -15.77
C GLU A 169 7.63 -6.32 -15.47
N SER A 170 8.70 -6.20 -14.68
CA SER A 170 9.58 -7.32 -14.36
C SER A 170 9.04 -8.11 -13.17
N ARG A 171 9.07 -9.43 -13.28
CA ARG A 171 8.85 -10.31 -12.14
C ARG A 171 10.00 -10.20 -11.16
N GLY A 172 9.69 -10.21 -9.86
CA GLY A 172 10.71 -10.07 -8.83
C GLY A 172 10.15 -10.00 -7.41
N PRO A 173 11.01 -9.67 -6.43
CA PRO A 173 10.60 -9.60 -5.02
C PRO A 173 9.38 -8.72 -4.77
N SER A 174 9.25 -7.60 -5.47
CA SER A 174 8.14 -6.66 -5.32
C SER A 174 6.75 -7.23 -5.61
N GLU A 175 6.65 -8.35 -6.38
CA GLU A 175 5.36 -9.02 -6.62
C GLU A 175 4.71 -9.53 -5.31
N TRP A 176 5.53 -9.76 -4.29
CA TRP A 176 5.08 -10.24 -2.99
C TRP A 176 4.57 -9.13 -2.05
N PHE A 177 4.56 -7.87 -2.49
CA PHE A 177 4.26 -6.72 -1.61
C PHE A 177 2.91 -6.87 -0.87
N TYR A 178 1.91 -7.44 -1.52
CA TYR A 178 0.62 -7.77 -0.91
C TYR A 178 0.34 -9.28 -0.85
N GLY A 179 1.36 -10.10 -0.57
CA GLY A 179 1.24 -11.55 -0.60
C GLY A 179 1.34 -12.10 -2.02
N GLY A 180 2.12 -13.14 -2.24
CA GLY A 180 2.28 -13.76 -3.56
C GLY A 180 1.03 -14.55 -3.99
N HIS A 181 0.95 -14.85 -5.29
CA HIS A 181 -0.10 -15.67 -5.92
C HIS A 181 0.42 -17.04 -6.26
#